data_c89c38998fab58c9be9750324d1c68a7
#
_entry.id   c89c38998fab58c9be9750324d1c68a7
#
_cell.length_a   1.000
_cell.length_b   1.000
_cell.length_c   1.000
_cell.angle_alpha   90.00
_cell.angle_beta   90.00
_cell.angle_gamma   90.00
#
_symmetry.space_group_name_H-M   'P 1'
#
loop_
_entity.id
_entity.type
_entity.pdbx_description
1 polymer ?
#
loop_
_entity_poly.entity_id
_entity_poly.type
_entity_poly.pdbx_seq_one_letter_code
_entity_poly.pdbx_strand_id
1 'polypeptide(L)'
;LNEKVRAAIDYFIERGGLIIGICNGFQALVKSGLLPYGNFEDASSTSPTLFYNDANQHVAKMVETRIANTNSPWLAGVEVGDIHAIPVSHGEGKFVVTAEEFAELRDNGQIFSQYVDFEGKPSMDSKYNPNGSVNAIEGITSKNGQIIGKMGHSERFEDGLFQNIP
;
A
#
# COMPACT_ATOMS: atom_id res chain seq x y z
N LEU A 1 14.55 0.11 -15.77
CA LEU A 1 13.33 -0.08 -16.56
C LEU A 1 13.62 0.19 -18.03
N ASN A 2 13.01 -0.57 -18.95
CA ASN A 2 13.16 -0.33 -20.39
C ASN A 2 12.57 1.06 -20.76
N GLU A 3 13.30 1.88 -21.54
CA GLU A 3 12.89 3.25 -21.89
C GLU A 3 11.54 3.33 -22.59
N LYS A 4 11.20 2.35 -23.46
CA LYS A 4 9.89 2.32 -24.13
C LYS A 4 8.75 2.05 -23.14
N VAL A 5 8.98 1.21 -22.14
CA VAL A 5 8.00 0.93 -21.09
C VAL A 5 7.83 2.15 -20.21
N ARG A 6 8.93 2.82 -19.83
CA ARG A 6 8.89 4.08 -19.08
C ARG A 6 8.05 5.13 -19.80
N ALA A 7 8.38 5.41 -21.07
CA ALA A 7 7.65 6.39 -21.87
C ALA A 7 6.16 6.06 -22.03
N ALA A 8 5.81 4.78 -22.16
CA ALA A 8 4.41 4.36 -22.24
C ALA A 8 3.65 4.60 -20.94
N ILE A 9 4.29 4.35 -19.78
CA ILE A 9 3.70 4.61 -18.46
C ILE A 9 3.57 6.11 -18.22
N ASP A 10 4.60 6.92 -18.51
CA ASP A 10 4.54 8.38 -18.40
C ASP A 10 3.38 8.93 -19.23
N TYR A 11 3.26 8.52 -20.48
CA TYR A 11 2.16 8.92 -21.37
C TYR A 11 0.79 8.51 -20.81
N PHE A 12 0.68 7.32 -20.21
CA PHE A 12 -0.56 6.86 -19.59
C PHE A 12 -0.96 7.70 -18.37
N ILE A 13 0.01 8.05 -17.52
CA ILE A 13 -0.20 8.91 -16.33
C ILE A 13 -0.60 10.33 -16.75
N GLU A 14 0.10 10.92 -17.73
CA GLU A 14 -0.18 12.27 -18.25
C GLU A 14 -1.61 12.41 -18.76
N ARG A 15 -2.19 11.35 -19.28
CA ARG A 15 -3.59 11.32 -19.76
C ARG A 15 -4.62 11.01 -18.66
N GLY A 16 -4.23 11.02 -17.40
CA GLY A 16 -5.11 10.72 -16.29
C GLY A 16 -5.33 9.23 -16.04
N GLY A 17 -4.47 8.36 -16.58
CA GLY A 17 -4.53 6.93 -16.38
C GLY A 17 -4.34 6.55 -14.90
N LEU A 18 -5.05 5.52 -14.44
CA LEU A 18 -5.01 5.05 -13.06
C LEU A 18 -4.19 3.76 -12.95
N ILE A 19 -3.29 3.69 -12.00
CA ILE A 19 -2.41 2.54 -11.77
C ILE A 19 -2.63 1.99 -10.36
N ILE A 20 -2.79 0.68 -10.24
CA ILE A 20 -2.77 -0.02 -8.96
C ILE A 20 -1.67 -1.08 -8.93
N GLY A 21 -0.92 -1.12 -7.83
CA GLY A 21 0.08 -2.15 -7.55
C GLY A 21 -0.28 -2.93 -6.28
N ILE A 22 -0.47 -4.24 -6.41
CA ILE A 22 -0.80 -5.12 -5.29
C ILE A 22 0.39 -6.02 -4.99
N CYS A 23 0.79 -6.12 -3.72
CA CYS A 23 1.88 -6.95 -3.23
C CYS A 23 3.19 -6.67 -3.99
N ASN A 24 3.65 -7.58 -4.85
CA ASN A 24 4.83 -7.38 -5.69
C ASN A 24 4.69 -6.16 -6.64
N GLY A 25 3.48 -5.87 -7.11
CA GLY A 25 3.18 -4.66 -7.87
C GLY A 25 3.44 -3.38 -7.06
N PHE A 26 3.06 -3.36 -5.80
CA PHE A 26 3.36 -2.25 -4.89
C PHE A 26 4.88 -2.05 -4.74
N GLN A 27 5.62 -3.14 -4.53
CA GLN A 27 7.09 -3.09 -4.47
C GLN A 27 7.70 -2.49 -5.74
N ALA A 28 7.20 -2.87 -6.91
CA ALA A 28 7.66 -2.33 -8.19
C ALA A 28 7.39 -0.83 -8.33
N LEU A 29 6.20 -0.37 -7.92
CA LEU A 29 5.83 1.04 -7.95
C LEU A 29 6.71 1.89 -7.00
N VAL A 30 6.99 1.39 -5.80
CA VAL A 30 7.88 2.08 -4.85
C VAL A 30 9.32 2.12 -5.38
N LYS A 31 9.85 0.99 -5.88
CA LYS A 31 11.21 0.93 -6.42
C LYS A 31 11.43 1.80 -7.67
N SER A 32 10.36 2.10 -8.40
CA SER A 32 10.45 2.95 -9.60
C SER A 32 10.26 4.44 -9.30
N GLY A 33 9.93 4.82 -8.06
CA GLY A 33 9.59 6.18 -7.68
C GLY A 33 8.16 6.60 -8.01
N LEU A 34 7.40 5.77 -8.75
CA LEU A 34 5.99 6.05 -9.04
C LEU A 34 5.16 6.19 -7.76
N LEU A 35 5.56 5.52 -6.69
CA LEU A 35 5.07 5.76 -5.34
C LEU A 35 6.24 6.16 -4.44
N PRO A 36 6.09 7.21 -3.65
CA PRO A 36 4.92 8.07 -3.48
C PRO A 36 4.86 9.28 -4.42
N TYR A 37 5.84 9.46 -5.32
CA TYR A 37 6.08 10.74 -6.01
C TYR A 37 5.13 10.97 -7.20
N GLY A 38 4.62 9.93 -7.85
CA GLY A 38 3.71 10.01 -8.99
C GLY A 38 4.40 10.04 -10.36
N ASN A 39 5.73 9.98 -10.38
CA ASN A 39 6.57 9.94 -11.57
C ASN A 39 7.75 8.99 -11.33
N PHE A 40 8.52 8.68 -12.37
CA PHE A 40 9.73 7.91 -12.20
C PHE A 40 10.83 8.77 -11.58
N GLU A 41 11.18 8.46 -10.35
CA GLU A 41 12.29 9.06 -9.64
C GLU A 41 13.31 7.99 -9.22
N ASP A 42 14.59 8.36 -9.21
CA ASP A 42 15.63 7.49 -8.70
C ASP A 42 15.56 7.43 -7.17
N ALA A 43 15.59 6.22 -6.62
CA ALA A 43 15.56 6.03 -5.18
C ALA A 43 16.79 6.67 -4.52
N SER A 44 16.57 7.44 -3.49
CA SER A 44 17.60 7.99 -2.59
C SER A 44 17.70 7.15 -1.32
N SER A 45 18.66 7.46 -0.46
CA SER A 45 18.80 6.81 0.85
C SER A 45 17.64 7.09 1.81
N THR A 46 16.84 8.11 1.54
CA THR A 46 15.67 8.49 2.34
C THR A 46 14.35 8.04 1.73
N SER A 47 14.34 7.61 0.45
CA SER A 47 13.11 7.18 -0.22
C SER A 47 12.44 6.00 0.50
N PRO A 48 11.09 5.97 0.54
CA PRO A 48 10.35 4.83 1.06
C PRO A 48 10.74 3.54 0.35
N THR A 49 10.72 2.44 1.08
CA THR A 49 11.02 1.11 0.51
C THR A 49 10.16 0.03 1.15
N LEU A 50 10.08 -1.10 0.47
CA LEU A 50 9.51 -2.33 1.02
C LEU A 50 10.65 -3.32 1.28
N PHE A 51 10.68 -3.88 2.48
CA PHE A 51 11.75 -4.71 3.00
C PHE A 51 11.22 -6.06 3.52
N TYR A 52 12.11 -6.93 3.97
CA TYR A 52 11.75 -8.21 4.60
C TYR A 52 10.85 -8.02 5.81
N ASN A 53 9.90 -8.92 5.97
CA ASN A 53 9.07 -8.97 7.18
C ASN A 53 9.93 -9.12 8.43
N ASP A 54 9.53 -8.51 9.54
CA ASP A 54 10.24 -8.64 10.83
C ASP A 54 10.36 -10.09 11.32
N ALA A 55 9.43 -10.94 10.92
CA ALA A 55 9.45 -12.37 11.21
C ALA A 55 10.50 -13.17 10.42
N ASN A 56 11.21 -12.54 9.46
CA ASN A 56 12.16 -13.17 8.54
C ASN A 56 11.61 -14.41 7.82
N GLN A 57 10.31 -14.47 7.61
CA GLN A 57 9.64 -15.58 6.93
C GLN A 57 8.43 -15.09 6.14
N HIS A 58 7.96 -15.95 5.24
CA HIS A 58 6.71 -15.73 4.54
C HIS A 58 5.54 -15.79 5.52
N VAL A 59 4.66 -14.78 5.44
CA VAL A 59 3.42 -14.72 6.22
C VAL A 59 2.24 -14.76 5.28
N ALA A 60 1.33 -15.72 5.51
CA ALA A 60 0.06 -15.86 4.80
C ALA A 60 -1.07 -15.93 5.83
N LYS A 61 -1.92 -14.92 5.89
CA LYS A 61 -3.05 -14.83 6.84
C LYS A 61 -4.07 -13.79 6.41
N MET A 62 -5.24 -13.82 7.05
CA MET A 62 -6.19 -12.71 6.99
C MET A 62 -5.76 -11.61 7.97
N VAL A 63 -5.93 -10.36 7.54
CA VAL A 63 -5.70 -9.15 8.34
C VAL A 63 -6.87 -8.21 8.18
N GLU A 64 -7.08 -7.35 9.16
CA GLU A 64 -7.98 -6.20 9.03
C GLU A 64 -7.20 -4.96 8.67
N THR A 65 -7.75 -4.21 7.70
CA THR A 65 -7.23 -2.91 7.28
C THR A 65 -8.33 -1.86 7.35
N ARG A 66 -7.95 -0.63 7.67
CA ARG A 66 -8.87 0.50 7.73
C ARG A 66 -8.51 1.52 6.65
N ILE A 67 -9.51 2.05 5.97
CA ILE A 67 -9.36 3.20 5.09
C ILE A 67 -9.06 4.44 5.94
N ALA A 68 -7.88 5.01 5.77
CA ALA A 68 -7.42 6.19 6.50
C ALA A 68 -7.62 7.49 5.70
N ASN A 69 -7.71 7.38 4.37
CA ASN A 69 -7.88 8.51 3.45
C ASN A 69 -8.51 8.04 2.14
N THR A 70 -9.27 8.89 1.46
CA THR A 70 -9.97 8.59 0.20
C THR A 70 -9.60 9.54 -0.94
N ASN A 71 -8.41 10.15 -0.91
CA ASN A 71 -7.94 11.13 -1.91
C ASN A 71 -7.61 10.51 -3.29
N SER A 72 -7.92 9.25 -3.53
CA SER A 72 -7.68 8.56 -4.79
C SER A 72 -8.98 8.20 -5.50
N PRO A 73 -9.07 8.35 -6.84
CA PRO A 73 -10.20 7.84 -7.61
C PRO A 73 -10.45 6.33 -7.44
N TRP A 74 -9.43 5.55 -7.11
CA TRP A 74 -9.56 4.14 -6.78
C TRP A 74 -10.44 3.86 -5.57
N LEU A 75 -10.64 4.86 -4.71
CA LEU A 75 -11.35 4.75 -3.44
C LEU A 75 -12.74 5.39 -3.46
N ALA A 76 -13.29 5.65 -4.65
CA ALA A 76 -14.59 6.32 -4.82
C ALA A 76 -15.79 5.54 -4.22
N GLY A 77 -15.62 4.25 -3.94
CA GLY A 77 -16.67 3.37 -3.38
C GLY A 77 -16.54 3.07 -1.89
N VAL A 78 -15.58 3.70 -1.20
CA VAL A 78 -15.32 3.47 0.23
C VAL A 78 -15.28 4.76 1.02
N GLU A 79 -15.46 4.68 2.34
CA GLU A 79 -15.41 5.82 3.26
C GLU A 79 -14.22 5.72 4.21
N VAL A 80 -13.77 6.86 4.72
CA VAL A 80 -12.76 6.88 5.78
C VAL A 80 -13.32 6.19 7.02
N GLY A 81 -12.58 5.21 7.52
CA GLY A 81 -13.00 4.39 8.66
C GLY A 81 -13.52 3.00 8.26
N ASP A 82 -13.81 2.75 6.99
CA ASP A 82 -14.21 1.42 6.53
C ASP A 82 -13.14 0.39 6.85
N ILE A 83 -13.57 -0.76 7.36
CA ILE A 83 -12.68 -1.89 7.73
C ILE A 83 -12.92 -3.03 6.76
N HIS A 84 -11.83 -3.56 6.22
CA HIS A 84 -11.85 -4.68 5.30
C HIS A 84 -10.96 -5.82 5.80
N ALA A 85 -11.51 -7.02 5.87
CA ALA A 85 -10.73 -8.24 6.07
C ALA A 85 -10.17 -8.70 4.72
N ILE A 86 -8.84 -8.75 4.60
CA ILE A 86 -8.15 -9.09 3.36
C ILE A 86 -7.03 -10.10 3.58
N PRO A 87 -6.74 -10.99 2.61
CA PRO A 87 -5.60 -11.88 2.71
C PRO A 87 -4.30 -11.14 2.41
N VAL A 88 -3.25 -11.47 3.15
CA VAL A 88 -1.86 -11.12 2.85
C VAL A 88 -1.05 -12.39 2.61
N SER A 89 -0.06 -12.33 1.73
CA SER A 89 0.82 -13.47 1.41
C SER A 89 2.14 -12.93 0.86
N HIS A 90 3.12 -12.71 1.76
CA HIS A 90 4.40 -12.09 1.39
C HIS A 90 5.52 -12.41 2.36
N GLY A 91 6.76 -12.45 1.87
CA GLY A 91 8.00 -12.51 2.66
C GLY A 91 8.65 -11.12 2.82
N GLU A 92 8.35 -10.22 1.91
CA GLU A 92 8.84 -8.85 1.82
C GLU A 92 7.66 -7.91 1.67
N GLY A 93 7.23 -7.27 2.75
CA GLY A 93 6.06 -6.40 2.73
C GLY A 93 6.14 -5.28 3.77
N LYS A 94 7.25 -5.21 4.51
CA LYS A 94 7.49 -4.17 5.51
C LYS A 94 7.74 -2.83 4.83
N PHE A 95 6.76 -1.93 4.93
CA PHE A 95 6.95 -0.54 4.49
C PHE A 95 7.84 0.20 5.48
N VAL A 96 8.95 0.74 4.95
CA VAL A 96 9.96 1.47 5.73
C VAL A 96 10.10 2.86 5.15
N VAL A 97 10.12 3.84 6.02
CA VAL A 97 10.15 5.27 5.70
C VAL A 97 10.80 6.04 6.84
N THR A 98 11.50 7.14 6.53
CA THR A 98 12.04 8.05 7.55
C THR A 98 10.93 8.80 8.26
N ALA A 99 11.22 9.43 9.40
CA ALA A 99 10.25 10.24 10.13
C ALA A 99 9.78 11.45 9.32
N GLU A 100 10.68 12.05 8.56
CA GLU A 100 10.41 13.21 7.69
C GLU A 100 9.48 12.82 6.54
N GLU A 101 9.81 11.74 5.82
CA GLU A 101 8.99 11.21 4.73
C GLU A 101 7.61 10.75 5.23
N PHE A 102 7.56 10.11 6.42
CA PHE A 102 6.28 9.75 7.03
C PHE A 102 5.40 10.97 7.30
N ALA A 103 6.00 12.05 7.84
CA ALA A 103 5.25 13.28 8.08
C ALA A 103 4.71 13.87 6.76
N GLU A 104 5.53 13.85 5.70
CA GLU A 104 5.10 14.31 4.38
C GLU A 104 3.96 13.46 3.80
N LEU A 105 4.06 12.13 3.87
CA LEU A 105 3.01 11.22 3.41
C LEU A 105 1.69 11.43 4.17
N ARG A 106 1.77 11.62 5.47
CA ARG A 106 0.60 11.89 6.33
C ARG A 106 -0.04 13.23 5.98
N ASP A 107 0.75 14.29 5.92
CA ASP A 107 0.27 15.65 5.71
C ASP A 107 -0.31 15.85 4.30
N ASN A 108 0.21 15.12 3.31
CA ASN A 108 -0.35 15.06 1.96
C ASN A 108 -1.57 14.14 1.83
N GLY A 109 -1.94 13.40 2.88
CA GLY A 109 -3.04 12.41 2.82
C GLY A 109 -2.75 11.23 1.90
N GLN A 110 -1.49 10.82 1.77
CA GLN A 110 -1.07 9.73 0.88
C GLN A 110 -1.16 8.35 1.53
N ILE A 111 -1.34 8.26 2.85
CA ILE A 111 -1.57 6.99 3.57
C ILE A 111 -3.05 6.69 3.49
N PHE A 112 -3.46 5.75 2.63
CA PHE A 112 -4.88 5.45 2.46
C PHE A 112 -5.34 4.22 3.25
N SER A 113 -4.43 3.30 3.59
CA SER A 113 -4.78 2.06 4.28
C SER A 113 -3.76 1.72 5.37
N GLN A 114 -4.27 1.28 6.53
CA GLN A 114 -3.47 0.86 7.67
C GLN A 114 -3.98 -0.47 8.23
N TYR A 115 -3.04 -1.31 8.70
CA TYR A 115 -3.37 -2.50 9.49
C TYR A 115 -3.97 -2.09 10.83
N VAL A 116 -5.05 -2.75 11.23
CA VAL A 116 -5.76 -2.42 12.47
C VAL A 116 -5.98 -3.64 13.36
N ASP A 117 -6.17 -3.38 14.64
CA ASP A 117 -6.64 -4.38 15.61
C ASP A 117 -8.15 -4.61 15.50
N PHE A 118 -8.69 -5.52 16.31
CA PHE A 118 -10.11 -5.83 16.32
C PHE A 118 -11.02 -4.68 16.80
N GLU A 119 -10.45 -3.58 17.31
CA GLU A 119 -11.19 -2.35 17.63
C GLU A 119 -11.11 -1.32 16.49
N GLY A 120 -10.47 -1.68 15.36
CA GLY A 120 -10.28 -0.79 14.20
C GLY A 120 -9.21 0.28 14.41
N LYS A 121 -8.31 0.11 15.38
CA LYS A 121 -7.22 1.06 15.65
C LYS A 121 -5.94 0.61 14.95
N PRO A 122 -5.17 1.52 14.30
CA PRO A 122 -3.87 1.20 13.75
C PRO A 122 -2.96 0.55 14.81
N SER A 123 -2.39 -0.61 14.49
CA SER A 123 -1.63 -1.39 15.45
C SER A 123 -0.26 -1.78 14.92
N MET A 124 0.75 -1.65 15.77
CA MET A 124 2.12 -2.11 15.52
C MET A 124 2.37 -3.55 16.03
N ASP A 125 1.40 -4.15 16.72
CA ASP A 125 1.51 -5.54 17.17
C ASP A 125 1.57 -6.48 15.96
N SER A 126 2.53 -7.41 15.97
CA SER A 126 2.75 -8.40 14.90
C SER A 126 1.55 -9.32 14.64
N LYS A 127 0.63 -9.41 15.59
CA LYS A 127 -0.64 -10.11 15.42
C LYS A 127 -1.49 -9.45 14.33
N TYR A 128 -1.45 -8.11 14.21
CA TYR A 128 -2.27 -7.33 13.29
C TYR A 128 -1.47 -6.74 12.13
N ASN A 129 -0.22 -6.34 12.38
CA ASN A 129 0.73 -5.81 11.39
C ASN A 129 1.77 -6.88 11.05
N PRO A 130 1.47 -7.79 10.11
CA PRO A 130 2.21 -9.05 9.93
C PRO A 130 3.62 -8.87 9.35
N ASN A 131 3.91 -7.73 8.77
CA ASN A 131 5.19 -7.42 8.16
C ASN A 131 6.04 -6.44 8.98
N GLY A 132 5.46 -5.78 9.99
CA GLY A 132 6.15 -4.78 10.81
C GLY A 132 6.24 -3.39 10.13
N SER A 133 5.35 -3.08 9.21
CA SER A 133 5.31 -1.78 8.52
C SER A 133 5.23 -0.62 9.49
N VAL A 134 6.02 0.42 9.25
CA VAL A 134 6.04 1.65 10.05
C VAL A 134 4.62 2.25 10.13
N ASN A 135 4.20 2.64 11.33
CA ASN A 135 2.87 3.21 11.61
C ASN A 135 1.70 2.39 11.03
N ALA A 136 1.88 1.07 10.97
CA ALA A 136 0.91 0.12 10.44
C ALA A 136 0.49 0.41 8.98
N ILE A 137 1.30 1.10 8.19
CA ILE A 137 0.98 1.42 6.79
C ILE A 137 0.84 0.11 5.99
N GLU A 138 -0.33 -0.08 5.39
CA GLU A 138 -0.62 -1.19 4.48
C GLU A 138 -0.56 -0.73 3.01
N GLY A 139 -0.97 0.54 2.75
CA GLY A 139 -0.99 1.08 1.40
C GLY A 139 -0.87 2.59 1.35
N ILE A 140 -0.31 3.09 0.24
CA ILE A 140 -0.11 4.51 -0.03
C ILE A 140 -0.57 4.89 -1.44
N THR A 141 -0.77 6.19 -1.66
CA THR A 141 -1.06 6.78 -2.98
C THR A 141 0.06 7.70 -3.44
N SER A 142 0.08 8.02 -4.73
CA SER A 142 0.80 9.20 -5.24
C SER A 142 0.11 10.49 -4.77
N LYS A 143 0.82 11.63 -4.83
CA LYS A 143 0.29 12.95 -4.40
C LYS A 143 -1.05 13.32 -5.06
N ASN A 144 -1.22 12.96 -6.32
CA ASN A 144 -2.45 13.23 -7.09
C ASN A 144 -3.49 12.08 -7.01
N GLY A 145 -3.18 11.01 -6.29
CA GLY A 145 -4.08 9.87 -6.11
C GLY A 145 -4.22 8.93 -7.32
N GLN A 146 -3.58 9.18 -8.46
CA GLN A 146 -3.71 8.34 -9.66
C GLN A 146 -3.08 6.96 -9.48
N ILE A 147 -2.02 6.87 -8.69
CA ILE A 147 -1.28 5.63 -8.45
C ILE A 147 -1.52 5.21 -7.01
N ILE A 148 -1.87 3.94 -6.82
CA ILE A 148 -2.13 3.35 -5.51
C ILE A 148 -1.35 2.06 -5.37
N GLY A 149 -0.81 1.80 -4.19
CA GLY A 149 -0.10 0.56 -3.88
C GLY A 149 -0.44 0.03 -2.51
N LYS A 150 -0.59 -1.28 -2.38
CA LYS A 150 -0.95 -1.97 -1.15
C LYS A 150 -0.39 -3.39 -1.09
N MET A 151 -0.24 -3.92 0.13
CA MET A 151 0.24 -5.28 0.32
C MET A 151 -0.86 -6.34 0.32
N GLY A 152 -2.05 -6.01 0.76
CA GLY A 152 -3.17 -6.94 0.85
C GLY A 152 -3.83 -7.21 -0.50
N HIS A 153 -4.27 -8.43 -0.69
CA HIS A 153 -4.83 -8.97 -1.94
C HIS A 153 -6.35 -8.84 -1.98
N SER A 154 -6.87 -7.62 -2.14
CA SER A 154 -8.33 -7.40 -2.27
C SER A 154 -8.94 -8.04 -3.52
N GLU A 155 -8.11 -8.37 -4.52
CA GLU A 155 -8.55 -9.05 -5.74
C GLU A 155 -8.84 -10.54 -5.53
N ARG A 156 -8.42 -11.12 -4.41
CA ARG A 156 -8.67 -12.53 -4.07
C ARG A 156 -10.01 -12.68 -3.37
N PHE A 157 -11.04 -12.16 -3.97
CA PHE A 157 -12.42 -12.26 -3.50
C PHE A 157 -13.24 -13.16 -4.43
N GLU A 158 -14.00 -14.10 -3.83
CA GLU A 158 -14.98 -14.92 -4.52
C GLU A 158 -16.14 -15.22 -3.56
N ASP A 159 -17.35 -15.35 -4.09
CA ASP A 159 -18.53 -15.67 -3.27
C ASP A 159 -18.31 -16.96 -2.47
N GLY A 160 -18.53 -16.87 -1.17
CA GLY A 160 -18.33 -17.98 -0.25
C GLY A 160 -16.91 -18.25 0.19
N LEU A 161 -15.91 -17.50 -0.29
CA LEU A 161 -14.50 -17.71 0.10
C LEU A 161 -14.23 -17.27 1.55
N PHE A 162 -14.94 -16.26 2.03
CA PHE A 162 -14.74 -15.66 3.37
C PHE A 162 -15.91 -15.93 4.33
N GLN A 163 -16.57 -17.07 4.21
CA GLN A 163 -17.78 -17.42 5.00
C GLN A 163 -17.56 -17.44 6.52
N ASN A 164 -16.34 -17.62 6.99
CA ASN A 164 -16.00 -17.72 8.41
C ASN A 164 -15.29 -16.47 8.94
N ILE A 165 -15.31 -15.36 8.19
CA ILE A 165 -14.73 -14.10 8.59
C ILE A 165 -15.89 -13.16 8.94
N PRO A 166 -15.92 -12.61 10.15
CA PRO A 166 -16.98 -11.71 10.58
C PRO A 166 -17.02 -10.43 9.75
#